data_4d9b43c1dc2e455514805109aef0c012
#
_entry.id   4d9b43c1dc2e455514805109aef0c012
#
_cell.length_a   1.000
_cell.length_b   1.000
_cell.length_c   1.000
_cell.angle_alpha   90.00
_cell.angle_beta   90.00
_cell.angle_gamma   90.00
#
_symmetry.space_group_name_H-M   'P 1'
#
loop_
_entity.id
_entity.type
_entity.pdbx_description
1 polymer ?
#
loop_
_entity_poly.entity_id
_entity_poly.type
_entity_poly.pdbx_seq_one_letter_code
_entity_poly.pdbx_strand_id
1 'polypeptide(L)'
;MFGSMKIVLLLGVIYLCRAAEEDVLELTDSDFSAVISQHDTALVMFYAPWCGHCKRLKPEYAVAAGILKNDDSPVVLAKVDCTEGGKSTCEQYSVSGYPTLKIFRKGELSQEYNGPRESNGIVKYMRAQVGPSSRDLLTVADYESFLNKDDVVVVGFFEKETDLKGEFLKTADKMREEVTFGHSTAKAVLEKSGYKNDVVLYRPKRLQNKFEESFVVYKGDPESYSVKAFIKENYHGLVGVRQKDNMQDFANPLVVAYYDVDYVKNPKGTNYWRNRVLKVAKEMPSVTFAVSDKDDFTHELNEFGIDFATKDKPVVAGRDLDGNKFVMADEFSIENVLAFAKDLVAGKLEPFIKSEAEPEDNSGPVKVAVGKNFKELVTESGRDALVEFYAPWCGHCQKLAPVWEELGDKVRTSCSEEVALSYVDLKISGQSSAGREHQGIGVEDHM
;
A
#
# COMPACT_ATOMS: atom_id res chain seq x y z
N MET A 1 -42.44 -19.41 -1.17
CA MET A 1 -41.86 -18.93 0.09
C MET A 1 -40.43 -18.28 -0.07
N PHE A 2 -39.85 -18.20 -1.27
CA PHE A 2 -38.50 -17.67 -1.49
C PHE A 2 -38.43 -16.16 -1.79
N GLY A 3 -39.56 -15.49 -2.04
CA GLY A 3 -39.59 -14.06 -2.36
C GLY A 3 -39.51 -13.12 -1.14
N SER A 4 -40.08 -13.57 0.00
CA SER A 4 -40.17 -12.73 1.21
C SER A 4 -38.83 -12.56 1.95
N MET A 5 -37.95 -13.58 1.89
CA MET A 5 -36.64 -13.54 2.58
C MET A 5 -35.60 -12.63 1.91
N LYS A 6 -35.66 -12.51 0.57
CA LYS A 6 -34.78 -11.58 -0.17
C LYS A 6 -35.18 -10.12 0.06
N ILE A 7 -36.44 -9.81 0.21
CA ILE A 7 -36.95 -8.46 0.49
C ILE A 7 -36.56 -8.02 1.91
N VAL A 8 -36.65 -8.91 2.89
CA VAL A 8 -36.26 -8.61 4.29
C VAL A 8 -34.72 -8.37 4.39
N LEU A 9 -33.90 -9.15 3.65
CA LEU A 9 -32.46 -8.92 3.60
C LEU A 9 -32.10 -7.60 2.93
N LEU A 10 -32.77 -7.24 1.82
CA LEU A 10 -32.56 -5.99 1.12
C LEU A 10 -32.98 -4.78 1.97
N LEU A 11 -34.11 -4.87 2.67
CA LEU A 11 -34.59 -3.84 3.60
C LEU A 11 -33.64 -3.69 4.81
N GLY A 12 -33.10 -4.79 5.33
CA GLY A 12 -32.10 -4.78 6.40
C GLY A 12 -30.81 -4.10 6.01
N VAL A 13 -30.30 -4.36 4.81
CA VAL A 13 -29.09 -3.71 4.27
C VAL A 13 -29.31 -2.22 4.02
N ILE A 14 -30.50 -1.83 3.50
CA ILE A 14 -30.85 -0.43 3.29
C ILE A 14 -31.00 0.30 4.64
N TYR A 15 -31.55 -0.36 5.68
CA TYR A 15 -31.68 0.24 7.00
C TYR A 15 -30.34 0.40 7.71
N LEU A 16 -29.42 -0.57 7.57
CA LEU A 16 -28.04 -0.49 8.09
C LEU A 16 -27.21 0.60 7.38
N CYS A 17 -27.32 0.72 6.05
CA CYS A 17 -26.68 1.83 5.32
C CYS A 17 -27.21 3.20 5.72
N ARG A 18 -28.51 3.33 5.98
CA ARG A 18 -29.13 4.60 6.39
C ARG A 18 -28.76 5.00 7.82
N ALA A 19 -28.66 4.03 8.74
CA ALA A 19 -28.24 4.27 10.12
C ALA A 19 -26.75 4.70 10.20
N ALA A 20 -25.87 4.18 9.31
CA ALA A 20 -24.47 4.56 9.25
C ALA A 20 -24.26 5.99 8.68
N GLU A 21 -25.14 6.45 7.81
CA GLU A 21 -25.09 7.81 7.26
C GLU A 21 -25.50 8.87 8.30
N GLU A 22 -26.33 8.52 9.28
CA GLU A 22 -26.76 9.37 10.40
C GLU A 22 -25.63 9.68 11.41
N ASP A 23 -24.52 8.90 11.40
CA ASP A 23 -23.41 9.06 12.33
C ASP A 23 -22.35 10.08 11.86
N VAL A 24 -22.45 10.55 10.62
CA VAL A 24 -21.59 11.61 10.05
C VAL A 24 -22.31 12.92 10.10
N LEU A 25 -21.79 13.90 10.85
CA LEU A 25 -22.38 15.24 10.93
C LEU A 25 -22.20 15.97 9.60
N GLU A 26 -23.28 16.53 9.07
CA GLU A 26 -23.21 17.44 7.92
C GLU A 26 -23.20 18.88 8.42
N LEU A 27 -22.11 19.61 8.11
CA LEU A 27 -21.86 20.94 8.63
C LEU A 27 -21.82 21.99 7.50
N THR A 28 -22.21 23.20 7.87
CA THR A 28 -22.27 24.38 6.99
C THR A 28 -21.40 25.50 7.55
N ASP A 29 -21.23 26.58 6.79
CA ASP A 29 -20.51 27.79 7.23
C ASP A 29 -21.04 28.37 8.54
N SER A 30 -22.35 28.19 8.82
CA SER A 30 -23.03 28.77 9.98
C SER A 30 -22.80 28.00 11.29
N ASP A 31 -22.56 26.70 11.23
CA ASP A 31 -22.49 25.81 12.41
C ASP A 31 -21.15 25.11 12.61
N PHE A 32 -20.27 25.11 11.61
CA PHE A 32 -19.00 24.41 11.64
C PHE A 32 -18.20 24.69 12.91
N SER A 33 -17.85 25.94 13.18
CA SER A 33 -17.01 26.30 14.33
C SER A 33 -17.66 25.97 15.65
N ALA A 34 -18.98 26.20 15.77
CA ALA A 34 -19.71 25.92 17.00
C ALA A 34 -19.81 24.43 17.31
N VAL A 35 -20.01 23.59 16.28
CA VAL A 35 -20.11 22.14 16.45
C VAL A 35 -18.75 21.51 16.66
N ILE A 36 -17.75 21.83 15.82
CA ILE A 36 -16.43 21.21 15.91
C ILE A 36 -15.70 21.53 17.22
N SER A 37 -15.94 22.74 17.79
CA SER A 37 -15.35 23.12 19.09
C SER A 37 -15.89 22.33 20.30
N GLN A 38 -17.02 21.67 20.16
CA GLN A 38 -17.61 20.84 21.23
C GLN A 38 -16.95 19.47 21.36
N HIS A 39 -16.11 19.09 20.38
CA HIS A 39 -15.47 17.78 20.34
C HIS A 39 -13.97 17.86 20.58
N ASP A 40 -13.44 16.95 21.40
CA ASP A 40 -12.00 16.86 21.65
C ASP A 40 -11.22 16.51 20.39
N THR A 41 -11.78 15.62 19.55
CA THR A 41 -11.19 15.24 18.27
C THR A 41 -12.29 15.03 17.23
N ALA A 42 -12.12 15.65 16.07
CA ALA A 42 -13.00 15.46 14.93
C ALA A 42 -12.19 15.25 13.65
N LEU A 43 -12.69 14.38 12.77
CA LEU A 43 -12.22 14.23 11.39
C LEU A 43 -13.28 14.84 10.46
N VAL A 44 -12.87 15.78 9.63
CA VAL A 44 -13.78 16.48 8.71
C VAL A 44 -13.41 16.19 7.26
N MET A 45 -14.40 15.70 6.50
CA MET A 45 -14.29 15.48 5.05
C MET A 45 -14.86 16.69 4.31
N PHE A 46 -14.00 17.42 3.64
CA PHE A 46 -14.37 18.48 2.70
C PHE A 46 -14.61 17.86 1.32
N TYR A 47 -15.80 18.02 0.77
CA TYR A 47 -16.20 17.28 -0.43
C TYR A 47 -17.02 18.12 -1.43
N ALA A 48 -17.18 17.55 -2.63
CA ALA A 48 -18.16 18.03 -3.62
C ALA A 48 -19.11 16.87 -4.00
N PRO A 49 -20.43 17.11 -4.17
CA PRO A 49 -21.42 16.07 -4.49
C PRO A 49 -21.16 15.32 -5.80
N TRP A 50 -20.59 15.98 -6.78
CA TRP A 50 -20.25 15.43 -8.10
C TRP A 50 -18.92 14.64 -8.11
N CYS A 51 -18.10 14.75 -7.08
CA CYS A 51 -16.77 14.11 -7.03
C CYS A 51 -16.87 12.59 -6.88
N GLY A 52 -16.32 11.86 -7.85
CA GLY A 52 -16.34 10.39 -7.85
C GLY A 52 -15.53 9.75 -6.70
N HIS A 53 -14.40 10.35 -6.29
CA HIS A 53 -13.61 9.90 -5.14
C HIS A 53 -14.36 10.11 -3.83
N CYS A 54 -15.11 11.20 -3.70
CA CYS A 54 -15.96 11.47 -2.53
C CYS A 54 -17.08 10.44 -2.41
N LYS A 55 -17.71 10.09 -3.54
CA LYS A 55 -18.79 9.08 -3.57
C LYS A 55 -18.28 7.70 -3.12
N ARG A 56 -17.04 7.34 -3.46
CA ARG A 56 -16.41 6.07 -3.00
C ARG A 56 -16.05 6.10 -1.52
N LEU A 57 -15.59 7.25 -1.01
CA LEU A 57 -15.21 7.38 0.39
C LEU A 57 -16.42 7.43 1.34
N LYS A 58 -17.54 8.00 0.94
CA LYS A 58 -18.73 8.20 1.80
C LYS A 58 -19.16 6.95 2.57
N PRO A 59 -19.34 5.76 1.96
CA PRO A 59 -19.73 4.56 2.71
C PRO A 59 -18.69 4.12 3.72
N GLU A 60 -17.41 4.15 3.39
CA GLU A 60 -16.31 3.80 4.30
C GLU A 60 -16.24 4.78 5.48
N TYR A 61 -16.42 6.05 5.19
CA TYR A 61 -16.43 7.12 6.18
C TYR A 61 -17.59 6.99 7.17
N ALA A 62 -18.78 6.60 6.69
CA ALA A 62 -19.96 6.35 7.52
C ALA A 62 -19.78 5.15 8.44
N VAL A 63 -19.20 4.05 7.94
CA VAL A 63 -18.87 2.87 8.77
C VAL A 63 -17.86 3.25 9.85
N ALA A 64 -16.81 3.99 9.51
CA ALA A 64 -15.82 4.46 10.48
C ALA A 64 -16.45 5.37 11.55
N ALA A 65 -17.37 6.27 11.18
CA ALA A 65 -18.10 7.11 12.11
C ALA A 65 -18.89 6.31 13.15
N GLY A 66 -19.65 5.31 12.68
CA GLY A 66 -20.43 4.41 13.54
C GLY A 66 -19.59 3.63 14.55
N ILE A 67 -18.35 3.29 14.19
CA ILE A 67 -17.42 2.61 15.10
C ILE A 67 -16.83 3.61 16.10
N LEU A 68 -16.25 4.72 15.62
CA LEU A 68 -15.48 5.67 16.43
C LEU A 68 -16.32 6.44 17.45
N LYS A 69 -17.60 6.67 17.18
CA LYS A 69 -18.48 7.35 18.13
C LYS A 69 -18.72 6.57 19.42
N ASN A 70 -18.53 5.23 19.38
CA ASN A 70 -18.77 4.35 20.52
C ASN A 70 -17.49 4.00 21.29
N ASP A 71 -16.33 4.57 20.92
CA ASP A 71 -15.07 4.36 21.62
C ASP A 71 -15.07 5.11 22.96
N ASP A 72 -14.25 4.69 23.91
CA ASP A 72 -14.04 5.36 25.21
C ASP A 72 -13.60 6.83 25.06
N SER A 73 -12.88 7.13 23.99
CA SER A 73 -12.51 8.48 23.56
C SER A 73 -13.12 8.71 22.16
N PRO A 74 -14.36 9.20 22.10
CA PRO A 74 -15.08 9.32 20.84
C PRO A 74 -14.40 10.27 19.85
N VAL A 75 -14.36 9.88 18.59
CA VAL A 75 -13.97 10.75 17.48
C VAL A 75 -15.21 11.03 16.66
N VAL A 76 -15.51 12.30 16.46
CA VAL A 76 -16.61 12.72 15.61
C VAL A 76 -16.14 12.81 14.17
N LEU A 77 -16.92 12.20 13.26
CA LEU A 77 -16.73 12.35 11.84
C LEU A 77 -17.77 13.34 11.29
N ALA A 78 -17.30 14.33 10.53
CA ALA A 78 -18.14 15.35 9.92
C ALA A 78 -17.80 15.53 8.44
N LYS A 79 -18.70 16.12 7.67
CA LYS A 79 -18.51 16.45 6.27
C LYS A 79 -19.02 17.86 5.97
N VAL A 80 -18.37 18.54 5.02
CA VAL A 80 -18.69 19.88 4.57
C VAL A 80 -18.78 19.90 3.05
N ASP A 81 -19.93 20.34 2.51
CA ASP A 81 -20.11 20.54 1.07
C ASP A 81 -19.50 21.88 0.66
N CYS A 82 -18.37 21.80 -0.07
CA CYS A 82 -17.65 22.99 -0.54
C CYS A 82 -18.31 23.69 -1.75
N THR A 83 -19.39 23.13 -2.29
CA THR A 83 -20.06 23.70 -3.48
C THR A 83 -21.26 24.58 -3.11
N GLU A 84 -21.84 24.37 -1.91
CA GLU A 84 -23.03 25.11 -1.44
C GLU A 84 -22.82 25.69 -0.03
N GLY A 85 -23.28 25.00 0.99
CA GLY A 85 -23.38 25.50 2.36
C GLY A 85 -22.08 25.68 3.13
N GLY A 86 -20.95 25.14 2.66
CA GLY A 86 -19.66 25.15 3.33
C GLY A 86 -18.54 25.84 2.58
N LYS A 87 -18.87 26.69 1.61
CA LYS A 87 -17.87 27.29 0.72
C LYS A 87 -16.85 28.15 1.47
N SER A 88 -17.30 29.01 2.39
CA SER A 88 -16.43 29.89 3.17
C SER A 88 -15.51 29.08 4.10
N THR A 89 -16.06 28.03 4.69
CA THR A 89 -15.28 27.09 5.53
C THR A 89 -14.20 26.40 4.71
N CYS A 90 -14.51 25.93 3.51
CA CYS A 90 -13.53 25.31 2.62
C CYS A 90 -12.41 26.27 2.19
N GLU A 91 -12.74 27.52 1.90
CA GLU A 91 -11.78 28.59 1.60
C GLU A 91 -10.89 28.89 2.82
N GLN A 92 -11.49 29.01 4.01
CA GLN A 92 -10.78 29.25 5.28
C GLN A 92 -9.71 28.18 5.55
N TYR A 93 -10.01 26.91 5.28
CA TYR A 93 -9.08 25.80 5.49
C TYR A 93 -8.29 25.42 4.24
N SER A 94 -8.24 26.28 3.21
CA SER A 94 -7.41 26.11 2.00
C SER A 94 -7.64 24.77 1.28
N VAL A 95 -8.91 24.38 1.11
CA VAL A 95 -9.28 23.15 0.42
C VAL A 95 -9.16 23.36 -1.08
N SER A 96 -8.15 22.72 -1.71
CA SER A 96 -7.85 22.86 -3.15
C SER A 96 -8.32 21.65 -3.99
N GLY A 97 -8.74 20.56 -3.36
CA GLY A 97 -9.19 19.34 -4.05
C GLY A 97 -10.14 18.48 -3.22
N TYR A 98 -10.81 17.52 -3.86
CA TYR A 98 -11.82 16.70 -3.21
C TYR A 98 -11.57 15.19 -3.37
N PRO A 99 -11.79 14.38 -2.29
CA PRO A 99 -12.02 14.83 -0.92
C PRO A 99 -10.71 15.24 -0.23
N THR A 100 -10.74 16.31 0.54
CA THR A 100 -9.69 16.65 1.52
C THR A 100 -10.21 16.29 2.92
N LEU A 101 -9.38 15.62 3.73
CA LEU A 101 -9.72 15.28 5.10
C LEU A 101 -8.79 16.00 6.06
N LYS A 102 -9.35 16.61 7.10
CA LYS A 102 -8.58 17.35 8.10
C LYS A 102 -9.00 16.96 9.51
N ILE A 103 -8.01 16.89 10.41
CA ILE A 103 -8.21 16.56 11.83
C ILE A 103 -8.25 17.84 12.64
N PHE A 104 -9.28 17.95 13.45
CA PHE A 104 -9.49 19.05 14.37
C PHE A 104 -9.39 18.59 15.83
N ARG A 105 -8.82 19.42 16.68
CA ARG A 105 -8.74 19.20 18.13
C ARG A 105 -9.29 20.42 18.83
N LYS A 106 -10.36 20.22 19.62
CA LYS A 106 -11.02 21.30 20.38
C LYS A 106 -11.34 22.52 19.51
N GLY A 107 -11.81 22.28 18.30
CA GLY A 107 -12.17 23.32 17.35
C GLY A 107 -11.05 23.82 16.44
N GLU A 108 -9.79 23.58 16.77
CA GLU A 108 -8.64 24.06 16.00
C GLU A 108 -8.15 23.02 15.00
N LEU A 109 -7.71 23.45 13.81
CA LEU A 109 -7.08 22.59 12.82
C LEU A 109 -5.76 22.05 13.38
N SER A 110 -5.67 20.72 13.51
CA SER A 110 -4.47 20.05 14.01
C SER A 110 -3.54 19.65 12.87
N GLN A 111 -4.07 18.93 11.87
CA GLN A 111 -3.28 18.45 10.72
C GLN A 111 -4.20 17.99 9.59
N GLU A 112 -3.61 17.78 8.42
CA GLU A 112 -4.27 17.08 7.33
C GLU A 112 -4.22 15.56 7.56
N TYR A 113 -5.30 14.86 7.22
CA TYR A 113 -5.36 13.41 7.29
C TYR A 113 -4.79 12.80 6.01
N ASN A 114 -3.70 12.06 6.16
CA ASN A 114 -3.01 11.37 5.06
C ASN A 114 -3.05 9.83 5.19
N GLY A 115 -3.95 9.31 6.04
CA GLY A 115 -4.12 7.88 6.28
C GLY A 115 -4.93 7.15 5.20
N PRO A 116 -5.11 5.82 5.38
CA PRO A 116 -5.92 4.98 4.50
C PRO A 116 -7.37 5.47 4.43
N ARG A 117 -8.03 5.23 3.30
CA ARG A 117 -9.42 5.71 3.05
C ARG A 117 -10.49 4.64 3.23
N GLU A 118 -10.11 3.43 3.57
CA GLU A 118 -11.00 2.34 3.97
C GLU A 118 -11.42 2.50 5.45
N SER A 119 -12.59 2.04 5.80
CA SER A 119 -13.16 2.22 7.14
C SER A 119 -12.26 1.74 8.28
N ASN A 120 -11.67 0.56 8.16
CA ASN A 120 -10.75 0.01 9.16
C ASN A 120 -9.46 0.85 9.30
N GLY A 121 -8.94 1.37 8.17
CA GLY A 121 -7.79 2.26 8.15
C GLY A 121 -8.08 3.60 8.84
N ILE A 122 -9.23 4.20 8.55
CA ILE A 122 -9.70 5.43 9.21
C ILE A 122 -9.83 5.22 10.72
N VAL A 123 -10.46 4.12 11.13
CA VAL A 123 -10.64 3.78 12.56
C VAL A 123 -9.29 3.62 13.26
N LYS A 124 -8.38 2.83 12.69
CA LYS A 124 -7.02 2.63 13.26
C LYS A 124 -6.27 3.96 13.40
N TYR A 125 -6.26 4.75 12.35
CA TYR A 125 -5.59 6.06 12.32
C TYR A 125 -6.17 7.01 13.36
N MET A 126 -7.50 7.18 13.39
CA MET A 126 -8.14 8.12 14.30
C MET A 126 -8.07 7.67 15.77
N ARG A 127 -8.09 6.38 16.06
CA ARG A 127 -7.81 5.84 17.41
C ARG A 127 -6.40 6.18 17.88
N ALA A 128 -5.43 6.17 16.96
CA ALA A 128 -4.06 6.60 17.28
C ALA A 128 -3.99 8.11 17.56
N GLN A 129 -4.91 8.92 17.06
CA GLN A 129 -4.94 10.37 17.31
C GLN A 129 -5.47 10.74 18.69
N VAL A 130 -6.22 9.88 19.36
CA VAL A 130 -6.82 10.15 20.68
C VAL A 130 -6.01 9.51 21.81
N GLY A 131 -5.97 10.15 22.95
CA GLY A 131 -5.24 9.68 24.12
C GLY A 131 -3.72 9.87 24.04
N PRO A 132 -2.97 9.32 25.01
CA PRO A 132 -1.52 9.41 25.05
C PRO A 132 -0.88 8.58 23.94
N SER A 133 0.23 9.06 23.39
CA SER A 133 1.00 8.35 22.37
C SER A 133 1.63 7.03 22.86
N SER A 134 1.80 6.90 24.16
CA SER A 134 2.22 5.66 24.84
C SER A 134 1.32 5.39 26.04
N ARG A 135 0.69 4.21 26.09
CA ARG A 135 -0.20 3.80 27.17
C ARG A 135 0.61 3.47 28.43
N ASP A 136 0.24 4.03 29.57
CA ASP A 136 0.82 3.65 30.86
C ASP A 136 0.28 2.27 31.30
N LEU A 137 1.19 1.34 31.58
CA LEU A 137 0.91 -0.04 31.97
C LEU A 137 1.15 -0.18 33.46
N LEU A 138 0.11 0.10 34.24
CA LEU A 138 0.20 0.22 35.72
C LEU A 138 0.21 -1.14 36.42
N THR A 139 -0.38 -2.17 35.79
CA THR A 139 -0.51 -3.50 36.39
C THR A 139 0.04 -4.58 35.47
N VAL A 140 0.35 -5.76 36.02
CA VAL A 140 0.73 -6.93 35.25
C VAL A 140 -0.40 -7.33 34.26
N ALA A 141 -1.66 -7.18 34.67
CA ALA A 141 -2.81 -7.46 33.80
C ALA A 141 -2.88 -6.51 32.61
N ASP A 142 -2.61 -5.20 32.82
CA ASP A 142 -2.52 -4.22 31.73
C ASP A 142 -1.41 -4.60 30.74
N TYR A 143 -0.25 -4.97 31.25
CA TYR A 143 0.90 -5.40 30.43
C TYR A 143 0.58 -6.66 29.63
N GLU A 144 0.05 -7.72 30.27
CA GLU A 144 -0.31 -8.96 29.57
C GLU A 144 -1.42 -8.73 28.52
N SER A 145 -2.42 -7.90 28.83
CA SER A 145 -3.46 -7.50 27.87
C SER A 145 -2.88 -6.72 26.71
N PHE A 146 -1.92 -5.83 26.97
CA PHE A 146 -1.26 -5.02 25.95
C PHE A 146 -0.46 -5.88 24.97
N LEU A 147 0.22 -6.93 25.43
CA LEU A 147 0.94 -7.89 24.58
C LEU A 147 0.04 -8.81 23.77
N ASN A 148 -1.23 -8.95 24.13
CA ASN A 148 -2.19 -9.78 23.41
C ASN A 148 -2.85 -9.08 22.21
N LYS A 149 -2.43 -7.87 21.85
CA LYS A 149 -2.90 -7.19 20.63
C LYS A 149 -2.49 -7.94 19.37
N ASP A 150 -3.29 -7.81 18.33
CA ASP A 150 -3.04 -8.46 17.03
C ASP A 150 -2.02 -7.70 16.15
N ASP A 151 -1.37 -6.67 16.69
CA ASP A 151 -0.36 -5.88 16.00
C ASP A 151 0.96 -5.86 16.78
N VAL A 152 2.03 -5.44 16.12
CA VAL A 152 3.32 -5.19 16.77
C VAL A 152 3.16 -4.10 17.83
N VAL A 153 3.70 -4.33 19.01
CA VAL A 153 3.70 -3.35 20.09
C VAL A 153 5.12 -3.08 20.57
N VAL A 154 5.38 -1.84 20.98
CA VAL A 154 6.67 -1.44 21.57
C VAL A 154 6.45 -1.00 22.99
N VAL A 155 7.19 -1.61 23.93
CA VAL A 155 7.04 -1.33 25.35
C VAL A 155 8.35 -0.79 25.93
N GLY A 156 8.26 0.38 26.58
CA GLY A 156 9.35 0.95 27.36
C GLY A 156 9.24 0.56 28.84
N PHE A 157 10.31 0.05 29.43
CA PHE A 157 10.41 -0.32 30.84
C PHE A 157 11.40 0.61 31.53
N PHE A 158 10.96 1.42 32.50
CA PHE A 158 11.79 2.46 33.11
C PHE A 158 11.68 2.44 34.64
N GLU A 159 12.80 2.33 35.37
CA GLU A 159 12.80 2.41 36.83
C GLU A 159 12.66 3.85 37.32
N LYS A 160 13.08 4.82 36.51
CA LYS A 160 13.06 6.26 36.79
C LYS A 160 13.04 7.07 35.50
N GLU A 161 12.99 8.37 35.63
CA GLU A 161 13.19 9.26 34.48
C GLU A 161 14.63 9.11 33.96
N THR A 162 14.75 8.82 32.67
CA THR A 162 15.99 8.63 31.93
C THR A 162 15.89 9.29 30.54
N ASP A 163 17.03 9.60 29.94
CA ASP A 163 17.06 10.13 28.56
C ASP A 163 16.34 9.18 27.59
N LEU A 164 16.56 7.86 27.76
CA LEU A 164 15.89 6.85 26.94
C LEU A 164 14.35 6.91 27.08
N LYS A 165 13.80 7.16 28.28
CA LYS A 165 12.35 7.32 28.46
C LYS A 165 11.85 8.55 27.71
N GLY A 166 12.54 9.67 27.84
CA GLY A 166 12.18 10.91 27.13
C GLY A 166 12.17 10.74 25.62
N GLU A 167 13.22 10.12 25.07
CA GLU A 167 13.34 9.87 23.63
C GLU A 167 12.36 8.79 23.12
N PHE A 168 12.08 7.78 23.94
CA PHE A 168 11.03 6.80 23.66
C PHE A 168 9.65 7.47 23.54
N LEU A 169 9.27 8.34 24.47
CA LEU A 169 7.98 9.04 24.43
C LEU A 169 7.88 9.99 23.23
N LYS A 170 8.96 10.68 22.88
CA LYS A 170 9.03 11.49 21.63
C LYS A 170 8.87 10.61 20.37
N THR A 171 9.45 9.42 20.39
CA THR A 171 9.31 8.47 19.29
C THR A 171 7.87 7.95 19.19
N ALA A 172 7.28 7.61 20.34
CA ALA A 172 5.88 7.19 20.41
C ALA A 172 4.93 8.26 19.86
N ASP A 173 5.20 9.54 20.14
CA ASP A 173 4.40 10.64 19.60
C ASP A 173 4.50 10.75 18.07
N LYS A 174 5.71 10.61 17.52
CA LYS A 174 5.96 10.68 16.08
C LYS A 174 5.47 9.48 15.29
N MET A 175 5.38 8.30 15.91
CA MET A 175 5.03 7.03 15.27
C MET A 175 3.67 6.47 15.72
N ARG A 176 2.88 7.25 16.44
CA ARG A 176 1.62 6.79 17.03
C ARG A 176 0.59 6.27 16.02
N GLU A 177 0.72 6.67 14.76
CA GLU A 177 -0.13 6.23 13.65
C GLU A 177 0.33 4.88 13.07
N GLU A 178 1.63 4.61 13.16
CA GLU A 178 2.26 3.41 12.59
C GLU A 178 2.31 2.26 13.61
N VAL A 179 2.59 2.59 14.88
CA VAL A 179 2.93 1.60 15.93
C VAL A 179 2.20 1.88 17.23
N THR A 180 1.83 0.83 17.94
CA THR A 180 1.21 0.92 19.26
C THR A 180 2.28 0.89 20.36
N PHE A 181 2.32 1.96 21.19
CA PHE A 181 3.30 2.09 22.28
C PHE A 181 2.67 1.93 23.65
N GLY A 182 3.41 1.29 24.54
CA GLY A 182 3.14 1.23 25.97
C GLY A 182 4.41 1.50 26.78
N HIS A 183 4.26 1.94 28.02
CA HIS A 183 5.39 2.05 28.94
C HIS A 183 4.97 1.70 30.36
N SER A 184 5.94 1.35 31.19
CA SER A 184 5.70 1.09 32.59
C SER A 184 6.86 1.55 33.47
N THR A 185 6.50 2.11 34.63
CA THR A 185 7.40 2.35 35.74
C THR A 185 6.99 1.52 36.95
N ALA A 186 5.94 0.73 36.86
CA ALA A 186 5.40 -0.08 37.92
C ALA A 186 6.34 -1.25 38.27
N LYS A 187 6.80 -1.33 39.51
CA LYS A 187 7.74 -2.38 39.97
C LYS A 187 7.27 -3.80 39.61
N ALA A 188 5.97 -4.10 39.80
CA ALA A 188 5.42 -5.42 39.46
C ALA A 188 5.53 -5.78 38.00
N VAL A 189 5.39 -4.79 37.09
CA VAL A 189 5.54 -4.99 35.65
C VAL A 189 7.01 -5.17 35.29
N LEU A 190 7.92 -4.38 35.86
CA LEU A 190 9.35 -4.51 35.63
C LEU A 190 9.88 -5.88 36.11
N GLU A 191 9.45 -6.34 37.29
CA GLU A 191 9.79 -7.67 37.81
C GLU A 191 9.23 -8.79 36.93
N LYS A 192 7.98 -8.66 36.49
CA LYS A 192 7.32 -9.65 35.61
C LYS A 192 7.98 -9.75 34.22
N SER A 193 8.33 -8.61 33.62
CA SER A 193 8.97 -8.56 32.31
C SER A 193 10.46 -8.95 32.33
N GLY A 194 11.14 -8.71 33.45
CA GLY A 194 12.58 -8.88 33.58
C GLY A 194 13.41 -7.76 32.95
N TYR A 195 12.76 -6.70 32.45
CA TYR A 195 13.42 -5.56 31.79
C TYR A 195 13.47 -4.34 32.70
N LYS A 196 14.57 -3.55 32.57
CA LYS A 196 14.81 -2.33 33.32
C LYS A 196 15.59 -1.34 32.48
N ASN A 197 15.01 -0.18 32.26
CA ASN A 197 15.54 0.86 31.35
C ASN A 197 15.82 0.33 29.94
N ASP A 198 14.89 -0.49 29.44
CA ASP A 198 14.93 -1.11 28.13
C ASP A 198 13.69 -0.72 27.31
N VAL A 199 13.85 -0.75 25.98
CA VAL A 199 12.75 -0.69 25.02
C VAL A 199 12.69 -2.02 24.28
N VAL A 200 11.49 -2.61 24.22
CA VAL A 200 11.30 -3.94 23.66
C VAL A 200 10.16 -3.91 22.63
N LEU A 201 10.44 -4.40 21.44
CA LEU A 201 9.44 -4.62 20.40
C LEU A 201 8.95 -6.06 20.49
N TYR A 202 7.63 -6.26 20.56
CA TYR A 202 6.98 -7.56 20.61
C TYR A 202 6.17 -7.82 19.34
N ARG A 203 6.30 -9.02 18.77
CA ARG A 203 5.52 -9.48 17.64
C ARG A 203 4.24 -10.15 18.09
N PRO A 204 3.09 -9.91 17.43
CA PRO A 204 1.82 -10.53 17.77
C PRO A 204 1.89 -12.04 17.59
N LYS A 205 1.07 -12.78 18.34
CA LYS A 205 1.05 -14.25 18.33
C LYS A 205 0.93 -14.85 16.92
N ARG A 206 0.14 -14.23 16.04
CA ARG A 206 -0.05 -14.68 14.65
C ARG A 206 1.22 -14.67 13.81
N LEU A 207 2.18 -13.80 14.12
CA LEU A 207 3.45 -13.67 13.40
C LEU A 207 4.60 -14.44 14.05
N GLN A 208 4.43 -14.95 15.27
CA GLN A 208 5.48 -15.70 15.97
C GLN A 208 5.81 -16.99 15.21
N ASN A 209 7.10 -17.33 15.18
CA ASN A 209 7.62 -18.47 14.45
C ASN A 209 8.91 -18.98 15.10
N LYS A 210 9.48 -20.07 14.57
CA LYS A 210 10.70 -20.68 15.12
C LYS A 210 12.01 -20.16 14.51
N PHE A 211 11.95 -19.24 13.57
CA PHE A 211 13.11 -18.77 12.81
C PHE A 211 13.68 -17.45 13.36
N GLU A 212 12.86 -16.72 14.12
CA GLU A 212 13.22 -15.46 14.76
C GLU A 212 12.57 -15.36 16.15
N GLU A 213 13.12 -14.54 17.02
CA GLU A 213 12.58 -14.30 18.34
C GLU A 213 11.22 -13.56 18.27
N SER A 214 10.35 -13.85 19.23
CA SER A 214 9.04 -13.18 19.32
C SER A 214 9.13 -11.73 19.81
N PHE A 215 10.30 -11.30 20.25
CA PHE A 215 10.60 -9.93 20.68
C PHE A 215 12.02 -9.54 20.31
N VAL A 216 12.29 -8.24 20.26
CA VAL A 216 13.63 -7.69 20.04
C VAL A 216 13.86 -6.57 21.04
N VAL A 217 15.02 -6.59 21.72
CA VAL A 217 15.40 -5.57 22.71
C VAL A 217 16.27 -4.52 22.02
N TYR A 218 15.93 -3.26 22.20
CA TYR A 218 16.73 -2.14 21.74
C TYR A 218 18.08 -2.07 22.46
N LYS A 219 19.13 -1.86 21.72
CA LYS A 219 20.52 -1.78 22.24
C LYS A 219 21.28 -0.55 21.75
N GLY A 220 20.56 0.40 21.12
CA GLY A 220 21.17 1.61 20.59
C GLY A 220 21.26 2.76 21.59
N ASP A 221 21.69 3.91 21.09
CA ASP A 221 21.81 5.15 21.87
C ASP A 221 20.42 5.73 22.22
N PRO A 222 20.27 6.45 23.35
CA PRO A 222 19.00 7.01 23.79
C PRO A 222 18.60 8.24 22.95
N GLU A 223 18.39 8.02 21.67
CA GLU A 223 17.98 9.04 20.70
C GLU A 223 16.71 8.61 19.98
N SER A 224 15.76 9.54 19.80
CA SER A 224 14.49 9.28 19.12
C SER A 224 14.69 8.73 17.69
N TYR A 225 15.68 9.22 16.97
CA TYR A 225 16.01 8.72 15.63
C TYR A 225 16.43 7.23 15.66
N SER A 226 17.32 6.87 16.58
CA SER A 226 17.83 5.51 16.74
C SER A 226 16.74 4.53 17.18
N VAL A 227 15.85 4.93 18.08
CA VAL A 227 14.67 4.15 18.49
C VAL A 227 13.72 3.97 17.30
N LYS A 228 13.48 5.01 16.51
CA LYS A 228 12.64 4.94 15.30
C LYS A 228 13.24 3.98 14.25
N ALA A 229 14.54 4.07 13.99
CA ALA A 229 15.24 3.17 13.05
C ALA A 229 15.10 1.71 13.49
N PHE A 230 15.39 1.42 14.77
CA PHE A 230 15.22 0.09 15.35
C PHE A 230 13.81 -0.47 15.16
N ILE A 231 12.77 0.35 15.38
CA ILE A 231 11.38 -0.08 15.21
C ILE A 231 11.12 -0.41 13.75
N LYS A 232 11.51 0.45 12.81
CA LYS A 232 11.30 0.22 11.38
C LYS A 232 12.03 -1.03 10.87
N GLU A 233 13.24 -1.26 11.29
CA GLU A 233 14.05 -2.44 10.92
C GLU A 233 13.46 -3.75 11.44
N ASN A 234 12.81 -3.72 12.62
CA ASN A 234 12.35 -4.94 13.28
C ASN A 234 10.84 -5.18 13.20
N TYR A 235 10.05 -4.19 12.76
CA TYR A 235 8.59 -4.24 12.76
C TYR A 235 8.04 -5.43 11.96
N HIS A 236 8.53 -5.62 10.75
CA HIS A 236 8.04 -6.67 9.85
C HIS A 236 8.68 -8.04 10.11
N GLY A 237 9.78 -8.11 10.87
CA GLY A 237 10.57 -9.32 11.07
C GLY A 237 11.26 -9.78 9.77
N LEU A 238 11.69 -11.05 9.74
CA LEU A 238 12.38 -11.63 8.59
C LEU A 238 11.51 -11.75 7.34
N VAL A 239 10.20 -11.92 7.52
CA VAL A 239 9.21 -11.98 6.42
C VAL A 239 7.97 -11.21 6.83
N GLY A 240 7.81 -10.03 6.29
CA GLY A 240 6.69 -9.17 6.57
C GLY A 240 5.42 -9.56 5.81
N VAL A 241 4.27 -9.11 6.34
CA VAL A 241 2.99 -9.12 5.61
C VAL A 241 2.88 -7.79 4.89
N ARG A 242 3.10 -7.82 3.58
CA ARG A 242 3.06 -6.64 2.72
C ARG A 242 1.62 -6.40 2.26
N GLN A 243 1.13 -5.20 2.51
CA GLN A 243 -0.21 -4.71 2.21
C GLN A 243 -0.11 -3.40 1.42
N LYS A 244 -1.22 -2.92 0.86
CA LYS A 244 -1.23 -1.68 0.04
C LYS A 244 -0.77 -0.43 0.80
N ASP A 245 -1.05 -0.38 2.10
CA ASP A 245 -0.74 0.76 2.98
C ASP A 245 0.70 0.75 3.53
N ASN A 246 1.42 -0.39 3.45
CA ASN A 246 2.78 -0.52 3.97
C ASN A 246 3.83 -0.93 2.91
N MET A 247 3.49 -0.85 1.62
CA MET A 247 4.40 -1.25 0.52
C MET A 247 5.78 -0.59 0.60
N GLN A 248 5.82 0.67 1.01
CA GLN A 248 7.03 1.49 1.14
C GLN A 248 8.00 1.04 2.24
N ASP A 249 7.56 0.17 3.14
CA ASP A 249 8.40 -0.34 4.23
C ASP A 249 9.34 -1.46 3.75
N PHE A 250 9.11 -1.98 2.55
CA PHE A 250 9.86 -3.11 1.98
C PHE A 250 10.86 -2.63 0.93
N ALA A 251 12.10 -2.45 1.37
CA ALA A 251 13.19 -1.98 0.51
C ALA A 251 13.67 -3.08 -0.46
N ASN A 252 14.21 -2.66 -1.59
CA ASN A 252 14.90 -3.52 -2.55
C ASN A 252 16.33 -3.88 -2.04
N PRO A 253 16.88 -5.05 -2.41
CA PRO A 253 16.25 -6.11 -3.22
C PRO A 253 15.11 -6.79 -2.46
N LEU A 254 13.99 -6.99 -3.12
CA LEU A 254 12.75 -7.49 -2.54
C LEU A 254 12.29 -8.79 -3.22
N VAL A 255 11.94 -9.79 -2.44
CA VAL A 255 11.29 -11.03 -2.91
C VAL A 255 9.95 -11.19 -2.20
N VAL A 256 8.87 -11.28 -2.97
CA VAL A 256 7.49 -11.42 -2.47
C VAL A 256 6.87 -12.73 -2.93
N ALA A 257 6.29 -13.46 -2.00
CA ALA A 257 5.45 -14.61 -2.29
C ALA A 257 3.97 -14.21 -2.21
N TYR A 258 3.25 -14.36 -3.31
CA TYR A 258 1.84 -14.03 -3.44
C TYR A 258 0.98 -15.29 -3.34
N TYR A 259 0.00 -15.28 -2.44
CA TYR A 259 -0.98 -16.35 -2.23
C TYR A 259 -2.16 -15.82 -1.40
N ASP A 260 -3.10 -16.68 -0.98
CA ASP A 260 -4.20 -16.28 -0.10
C ASP A 260 -3.70 -16.02 1.33
N VAL A 261 -3.33 -14.77 1.62
CA VAL A 261 -2.84 -14.33 2.93
C VAL A 261 -4.02 -13.83 3.77
N ASP A 262 -4.57 -14.70 4.59
CA ASP A 262 -5.69 -14.36 5.46
C ASP A 262 -5.47 -14.93 6.88
N TYR A 263 -5.14 -14.04 7.82
CA TYR A 263 -4.94 -14.42 9.23
C TYR A 263 -6.25 -14.59 10.02
N VAL A 264 -7.38 -14.20 9.44
CA VAL A 264 -8.70 -14.32 10.09
C VAL A 264 -9.35 -15.64 9.68
N LYS A 265 -9.48 -15.89 8.38
CA LYS A 265 -10.19 -17.06 7.84
C LYS A 265 -9.28 -18.28 7.68
N ASN A 266 -8.01 -18.07 7.33
CA ASN A 266 -7.04 -19.14 7.05
C ASN A 266 -5.64 -18.91 7.66
N PRO A 267 -5.51 -18.73 8.99
CA PRO A 267 -4.22 -18.48 9.63
C PRO A 267 -3.23 -19.65 9.47
N LYS A 268 -3.73 -20.89 9.40
CA LYS A 268 -2.87 -22.08 9.20
C LYS A 268 -2.27 -22.14 7.80
N GLY A 269 -3.06 -21.92 6.76
CA GLY A 269 -2.59 -21.87 5.37
C GLY A 269 -1.65 -20.69 5.14
N THR A 270 -1.99 -19.53 5.69
CA THR A 270 -1.13 -18.35 5.65
C THR A 270 0.25 -18.64 6.26
N ASN A 271 0.31 -19.18 7.47
CA ASN A 271 1.57 -19.51 8.13
C ASN A 271 2.30 -20.69 7.49
N TYR A 272 1.60 -21.62 6.84
CA TYR A 272 2.23 -22.74 6.13
C TYR A 272 3.20 -22.26 5.05
N TRP A 273 2.77 -21.32 4.23
CA TRP A 273 3.60 -20.74 3.17
C TRP A 273 4.60 -19.72 3.72
N ARG A 274 4.19 -18.83 4.62
CA ARG A 274 5.09 -17.86 5.24
C ARG A 274 6.29 -18.53 5.93
N ASN A 275 6.09 -19.63 6.64
CA ASN A 275 7.17 -20.38 7.30
C ASN A 275 8.20 -20.95 6.32
N ARG A 276 7.80 -21.23 5.08
CA ARG A 276 8.73 -21.67 4.03
C ARG A 276 9.58 -20.52 3.53
N VAL A 277 8.97 -19.36 3.34
CA VAL A 277 9.69 -18.12 2.99
C VAL A 277 10.64 -17.71 4.13
N LEU A 278 10.21 -17.81 5.40
CA LEU A 278 11.04 -17.52 6.58
C LEU A 278 12.32 -18.38 6.62
N LYS A 279 12.24 -19.62 6.18
CA LYS A 279 13.42 -20.48 6.10
C LYS A 279 14.45 -19.95 5.09
N VAL A 280 13.99 -19.45 3.96
CA VAL A 280 14.86 -18.81 2.95
C VAL A 280 15.39 -17.46 3.46
N ALA A 281 14.54 -16.62 4.01
CA ALA A 281 14.90 -15.30 4.51
C ALA A 281 16.01 -15.37 5.57
N LYS A 282 16.00 -16.42 6.42
CA LYS A 282 17.06 -16.64 7.40
C LYS A 282 18.43 -16.90 6.77
N GLU A 283 18.47 -17.50 5.57
CA GLU A 283 19.70 -17.78 4.82
C GLU A 283 20.18 -16.59 3.97
N MET A 284 19.29 -15.62 3.69
CA MET A 284 19.52 -14.48 2.79
C MET A 284 19.21 -13.13 3.46
N PRO A 285 19.98 -12.73 4.49
CA PRO A 285 19.69 -11.50 5.26
C PRO A 285 19.89 -10.19 4.44
N SER A 286 20.51 -10.27 3.27
CA SER A 286 20.69 -9.13 2.36
C SER A 286 19.48 -8.87 1.46
N VAL A 287 18.44 -9.70 1.53
CA VAL A 287 17.23 -9.60 0.73
C VAL A 287 16.04 -9.35 1.66
N THR A 288 15.20 -8.40 1.32
CA THR A 288 13.92 -8.22 1.98
C THR A 288 12.93 -9.25 1.50
N PHE A 289 12.28 -9.96 2.42
CA PHE A 289 11.25 -10.94 2.07
C PHE A 289 9.89 -10.52 2.60
N ALA A 290 8.86 -10.74 1.79
CA ALA A 290 7.48 -10.47 2.17
C ALA A 290 6.52 -11.55 1.65
N VAL A 291 5.34 -11.60 2.25
CA VAL A 291 4.18 -12.29 1.73
C VAL A 291 3.07 -11.28 1.47
N SER A 292 2.31 -11.45 0.40
CA SER A 292 1.21 -10.57 0.03
C SER A 292 -0.03 -11.37 -0.35
N ASP A 293 -1.20 -10.84 -0.04
CA ASP A 293 -2.43 -11.39 -0.59
C ASP A 293 -2.51 -11.13 -2.10
N LYS A 294 -2.77 -12.19 -2.88
CA LYS A 294 -2.79 -12.13 -4.35
C LYS A 294 -3.90 -11.23 -4.89
N ASP A 295 -5.06 -11.21 -4.21
CA ASP A 295 -6.23 -10.48 -4.68
C ASP A 295 -6.05 -8.96 -4.45
N ASP A 296 -5.37 -8.59 -3.36
CA ASP A 296 -4.99 -7.20 -3.09
C ASP A 296 -3.98 -6.65 -4.10
N PHE A 297 -3.11 -7.50 -4.63
CA PHE A 297 -2.03 -7.14 -5.55
C PHE A 297 -2.25 -7.58 -6.99
N THR A 298 -3.50 -7.81 -7.42
CA THR A 298 -3.84 -8.22 -8.79
C THR A 298 -3.22 -7.29 -9.85
N HIS A 299 -3.21 -5.97 -9.61
CA HIS A 299 -2.61 -5.02 -10.56
C HIS A 299 -1.09 -5.24 -10.69
N GLU A 300 -0.39 -5.39 -9.57
CA GLU A 300 1.06 -5.65 -9.56
C GLU A 300 1.40 -7.00 -10.20
N LEU A 301 0.61 -8.05 -9.92
CA LEU A 301 0.75 -9.36 -10.56
C LEU A 301 0.58 -9.29 -12.07
N ASN A 302 -0.39 -8.51 -12.56
CA ASN A 302 -0.57 -8.25 -13.98
C ASN A 302 0.62 -7.49 -14.61
N GLU A 303 1.27 -6.60 -13.85
CA GLU A 303 2.51 -5.94 -14.29
C GLU A 303 3.68 -6.90 -14.41
N PHE A 304 3.70 -7.97 -13.62
CA PHE A 304 4.64 -9.09 -13.74
C PHE A 304 4.21 -10.14 -14.78
N GLY A 305 3.12 -9.94 -15.50
CA GLY A 305 2.59 -10.90 -16.46
C GLY A 305 2.11 -12.21 -15.83
N ILE A 306 1.76 -12.19 -14.55
CA ILE A 306 1.34 -13.36 -13.79
C ILE A 306 -0.18 -13.46 -13.81
N ASP A 307 -0.71 -14.55 -14.38
CA ASP A 307 -2.11 -14.95 -14.23
C ASP A 307 -2.21 -15.94 -13.05
N PHE A 308 -2.90 -15.51 -12.00
CA PHE A 308 -3.06 -16.29 -10.78
C PHE A 308 -4.24 -17.26 -10.80
N ALA A 309 -5.16 -17.13 -11.75
CA ALA A 309 -6.41 -17.89 -11.79
C ALA A 309 -6.24 -19.43 -11.86
N THR A 310 -5.02 -19.90 -12.15
CA THR A 310 -4.71 -21.32 -12.38
C THR A 310 -3.70 -21.95 -11.42
N LYS A 311 -3.26 -21.25 -10.37
CA LYS A 311 -2.16 -21.73 -9.52
C LYS A 311 -2.58 -21.99 -8.06
N ASP A 312 -2.42 -23.23 -7.62
CA ASP A 312 -2.68 -23.67 -6.23
C ASP A 312 -1.51 -23.36 -5.27
N LYS A 313 -0.34 -22.99 -5.79
CA LYS A 313 0.86 -22.68 -5.02
C LYS A 313 1.20 -21.18 -5.11
N PRO A 314 1.93 -20.64 -4.12
CA PRO A 314 2.39 -19.27 -4.20
C PRO A 314 3.17 -18.99 -5.48
N VAL A 315 3.00 -17.81 -6.04
CA VAL A 315 3.87 -17.26 -7.08
C VAL A 315 4.89 -16.36 -6.41
N VAL A 316 6.12 -16.36 -6.89
CA VAL A 316 7.21 -15.55 -6.35
C VAL A 316 7.67 -14.57 -7.42
N ALA A 317 7.75 -13.30 -7.04
CA ALA A 317 8.34 -12.26 -7.86
C ALA A 317 9.31 -11.42 -7.02
N GLY A 318 10.25 -10.77 -7.69
CA GLY A 318 11.27 -9.97 -7.02
C GLY A 318 11.57 -8.67 -7.75
N ARG A 319 12.26 -7.80 -7.03
CA ARG A 319 12.88 -6.57 -7.55
C ARG A 319 14.32 -6.48 -7.08
N ASP A 320 15.22 -6.11 -7.99
CA ASP A 320 16.61 -5.81 -7.64
C ASP A 320 16.76 -4.41 -7.03
N LEU A 321 17.98 -3.99 -6.76
CA LEU A 321 18.29 -2.66 -6.21
C LEU A 321 17.81 -1.51 -7.11
N ASP A 322 17.80 -1.72 -8.41
CA ASP A 322 17.38 -0.73 -9.41
C ASP A 322 15.85 -0.74 -9.65
N GLY A 323 15.13 -1.68 -9.02
CA GLY A 323 13.69 -1.83 -9.14
C GLY A 323 13.24 -2.64 -10.36
N ASN A 324 14.17 -3.25 -11.10
CA ASN A 324 13.83 -4.16 -12.19
C ASN A 324 13.00 -5.33 -11.67
N LYS A 325 12.08 -5.80 -12.49
CA LYS A 325 11.10 -6.84 -12.15
C LYS A 325 11.60 -8.21 -12.57
N PHE A 326 11.44 -9.20 -11.70
CA PHE A 326 11.80 -10.60 -11.97
C PHE A 326 10.70 -11.53 -11.49
N VAL A 327 10.43 -12.59 -12.23
CA VAL A 327 9.42 -13.60 -11.91
C VAL A 327 10.10 -14.95 -11.82
N MET A 328 9.85 -15.69 -10.74
CA MET A 328 10.32 -17.05 -10.60
C MET A 328 9.52 -17.97 -11.54
N ALA A 329 10.20 -18.59 -12.49
CA ALA A 329 9.56 -19.48 -13.47
C ALA A 329 9.16 -20.84 -12.85
N ASP A 330 9.96 -21.32 -11.91
CA ASP A 330 9.76 -22.62 -11.26
C ASP A 330 8.59 -22.57 -10.25
N GLU A 331 8.01 -23.76 -10.00
CA GLU A 331 7.02 -23.88 -8.92
C GLU A 331 7.63 -23.56 -7.55
N PHE A 332 6.79 -23.06 -6.65
CA PHE A 332 7.19 -22.73 -5.29
C PHE A 332 7.74 -23.96 -4.57
N SER A 333 9.01 -23.90 -4.21
CA SER A 333 9.69 -24.75 -3.24
C SER A 333 10.72 -23.91 -2.47
N ILE A 334 11.18 -24.38 -1.32
CA ILE A 334 12.20 -23.66 -0.54
C ILE A 334 13.47 -23.50 -1.37
N GLU A 335 13.85 -24.56 -2.07
CA GLU A 335 15.05 -24.66 -2.91
C GLU A 335 14.97 -23.66 -4.09
N ASN A 336 13.82 -23.60 -4.78
CA ASN A 336 13.62 -22.71 -5.91
C ASN A 336 13.58 -21.23 -5.48
N VAL A 337 12.91 -20.92 -4.36
CA VAL A 337 12.90 -19.54 -3.81
C VAL A 337 14.30 -19.11 -3.40
N LEU A 338 15.08 -20.00 -2.79
CA LEU A 338 16.47 -19.71 -2.41
C LEU A 338 17.36 -19.50 -3.63
N ALA A 339 17.22 -20.34 -4.66
CA ALA A 339 17.96 -20.19 -5.92
C ALA A 339 17.60 -18.86 -6.59
N PHE A 340 16.30 -18.56 -6.72
CA PHE A 340 15.81 -17.31 -7.28
C PHE A 340 16.36 -16.07 -6.53
N ALA A 341 16.34 -16.07 -5.19
CA ALA A 341 16.87 -14.97 -4.39
C ALA A 341 18.38 -14.79 -4.56
N LYS A 342 19.14 -15.89 -4.66
CA LYS A 342 20.59 -15.86 -4.93
C LYS A 342 20.90 -15.30 -6.32
N ASP A 343 20.17 -15.73 -7.33
CA ASP A 343 20.39 -15.30 -8.70
C ASP A 343 19.92 -13.85 -8.91
N LEU A 344 18.89 -13.41 -8.19
CA LEU A 344 18.47 -12.00 -8.15
C LEU A 344 19.61 -11.09 -7.66
N VAL A 345 20.20 -11.41 -6.50
CA VAL A 345 21.29 -10.62 -5.92
C VAL A 345 22.56 -10.69 -6.76
N ALA A 346 22.79 -11.83 -7.41
CA ALA A 346 23.96 -12.04 -8.27
C ALA A 346 23.80 -11.39 -9.67
N GLY A 347 22.64 -10.79 -9.98
CA GLY A 347 22.36 -10.20 -11.29
C GLY A 347 22.34 -11.21 -12.44
N LYS A 348 21.99 -12.47 -12.17
CA LYS A 348 21.96 -13.54 -13.16
C LYS A 348 20.59 -13.74 -13.81
N LEU A 349 19.57 -13.10 -13.26
CA LEU A 349 18.21 -13.19 -13.79
C LEU A 349 18.03 -12.17 -14.90
N GLU A 350 17.25 -12.53 -15.91
CA GLU A 350 16.80 -11.57 -16.91
C GLU A 350 15.55 -10.82 -16.37
N PRO A 351 15.54 -9.49 -16.47
CA PRO A 351 14.38 -8.71 -16.03
C PRO A 351 13.13 -9.08 -16.82
N PHE A 352 12.01 -9.19 -16.12
CA PHE A 352 10.72 -9.36 -16.77
C PHE A 352 10.33 -8.09 -17.52
N ILE A 353 10.16 -8.23 -18.84
CA ILE A 353 9.65 -7.17 -19.70
C ILE A 353 8.28 -7.61 -20.19
N LYS A 354 7.24 -6.82 -19.88
CA LYS A 354 5.91 -7.04 -20.43
C LYS A 354 5.94 -6.77 -21.93
N SER A 355 5.74 -7.78 -22.73
CA SER A 355 5.87 -7.71 -24.19
C SER A 355 4.84 -8.59 -24.85
N GLU A 356 4.38 -8.16 -26.03
CA GLU A 356 3.75 -9.04 -27.00
C GLU A 356 4.77 -10.10 -27.49
N ALA A 357 4.26 -11.14 -28.12
CA ALA A 357 5.12 -12.10 -28.80
C ALA A 357 5.86 -11.41 -29.96
N GLU A 358 7.12 -11.73 -30.13
CA GLU A 358 7.86 -11.31 -31.31
C GLU A 358 7.23 -11.92 -32.56
N PRO A 359 7.08 -11.16 -33.66
CA PRO A 359 6.56 -11.72 -34.89
C PRO A 359 7.51 -12.79 -35.43
N GLU A 360 6.95 -13.90 -35.95
CA GLU A 360 7.72 -14.99 -36.59
C GLU A 360 8.55 -14.51 -37.77
N ASP A 361 8.03 -13.55 -38.52
CA ASP A 361 8.73 -12.87 -39.62
C ASP A 361 8.73 -11.36 -39.35
N ASN A 362 9.90 -10.79 -39.18
CA ASN A 362 10.15 -9.35 -39.01
C ASN A 362 11.12 -8.84 -40.07
N SER A 363 11.15 -9.49 -41.29
CA SER A 363 12.06 -9.16 -42.37
C SER A 363 11.60 -7.97 -43.22
N GLY A 364 10.35 -7.50 -43.04
CA GLY A 364 9.75 -6.38 -43.77
C GLY A 364 10.57 -5.07 -43.65
N PRO A 365 10.23 -4.06 -44.49
CA PRO A 365 10.91 -2.76 -44.50
C PRO A 365 10.70 -1.98 -43.18
N VAL A 366 9.54 -2.17 -42.55
CA VAL A 366 9.21 -1.66 -41.23
C VAL A 366 9.24 -2.82 -40.24
N LYS A 367 9.97 -2.66 -39.14
CA LYS A 367 10.07 -3.69 -38.12
C LYS A 367 8.95 -3.56 -37.11
N VAL A 368 8.44 -4.66 -36.61
CA VAL A 368 7.54 -4.68 -35.45
C VAL A 368 8.40 -4.76 -34.20
N ALA A 369 8.45 -3.68 -33.46
CA ALA A 369 9.14 -3.62 -32.18
C ALA A 369 8.16 -3.89 -31.04
N VAL A 370 8.47 -4.89 -30.24
CA VAL A 370 7.74 -5.27 -29.02
C VAL A 370 8.67 -5.12 -27.81
N GLY A 371 8.16 -5.15 -26.59
CA GLY A 371 8.96 -4.89 -25.41
C GLY A 371 10.28 -5.66 -25.36
N LYS A 372 10.31 -6.92 -25.78
CA LYS A 372 11.51 -7.78 -25.74
C LYS A 372 12.59 -7.38 -26.76
N ASN A 373 12.20 -6.98 -27.96
CA ASN A 373 13.15 -6.65 -29.04
C ASN A 373 13.35 -5.14 -29.25
N PHE A 374 12.63 -4.29 -28.49
CA PHE A 374 12.68 -2.82 -28.67
C PHE A 374 14.11 -2.27 -28.47
N LYS A 375 14.79 -2.77 -27.46
CA LYS A 375 16.15 -2.33 -27.13
C LYS A 375 17.12 -2.62 -28.28
N GLU A 376 17.07 -3.84 -28.82
CA GLU A 376 17.90 -4.27 -29.95
C GLU A 376 17.56 -3.51 -31.24
N LEU A 377 16.26 -3.39 -31.54
CA LEU A 377 15.81 -2.79 -32.82
C LEU A 377 15.89 -1.27 -32.84
N VAL A 378 15.76 -0.61 -31.68
CA VAL A 378 15.60 0.85 -31.60
C VAL A 378 16.77 1.50 -30.86
N THR A 379 16.96 1.24 -29.56
CA THR A 379 17.88 2.02 -28.72
C THR A 379 19.34 1.58 -28.82
N GLU A 380 19.62 0.34 -29.10
CA GLU A 380 20.97 -0.23 -29.24
C GLU A 380 21.28 -0.71 -30.68
N SER A 381 20.42 -0.38 -31.63
CA SER A 381 20.61 -0.77 -33.04
C SER A 381 21.88 -0.16 -33.70
N GLY A 382 22.44 0.88 -33.09
CA GLY A 382 23.55 1.63 -33.69
C GLY A 382 23.15 2.46 -34.91
N ARG A 383 21.85 2.60 -35.19
CA ARG A 383 21.26 3.33 -36.31
C ARG A 383 20.24 4.34 -35.81
N ASP A 384 20.00 5.37 -36.60
CA ASP A 384 18.88 6.27 -36.35
C ASP A 384 17.54 5.48 -36.51
N ALA A 385 16.63 5.64 -35.57
CA ALA A 385 15.35 4.94 -35.58
C ALA A 385 14.18 5.92 -35.61
N LEU A 386 13.28 5.75 -36.55
CA LEU A 386 11.99 6.42 -36.59
C LEU A 386 10.92 5.41 -36.14
N VAL A 387 10.23 5.73 -35.05
CA VAL A 387 9.29 4.78 -34.41
C VAL A 387 7.89 5.34 -34.39
N GLU A 388 6.92 4.59 -34.96
CA GLU A 388 5.50 4.88 -34.79
C GLU A 388 4.95 4.12 -33.58
N PHE A 389 4.48 4.87 -32.59
CA PHE A 389 3.70 4.32 -31.48
C PHE A 389 2.23 4.38 -31.87
N TYR A 390 1.59 3.23 -32.06
CA TYR A 390 0.22 3.15 -32.58
C TYR A 390 -0.69 2.27 -31.71
N ALA A 391 -1.98 2.40 -31.94
CA ALA A 391 -2.97 1.48 -31.38
C ALA A 391 -3.83 0.90 -32.53
N PRO A 392 -4.12 -0.42 -32.55
CA PRO A 392 -4.85 -1.07 -33.66
C PRO A 392 -6.24 -0.51 -33.93
N TRP A 393 -6.87 0.04 -32.88
CA TRP A 393 -8.19 0.66 -32.97
C TRP A 393 -8.16 2.15 -33.34
N CYS A 394 -6.98 2.75 -33.49
CA CYS A 394 -6.83 4.15 -33.85
C CYS A 394 -7.00 4.37 -35.33
N GLY A 395 -8.05 5.05 -35.73
CA GLY A 395 -8.36 5.28 -37.16
C GLY A 395 -7.34 6.17 -37.92
N HIS A 396 -6.58 7.02 -37.19
CA HIS A 396 -5.48 7.80 -37.78
C HIS A 396 -4.27 6.91 -38.04
N CYS A 397 -3.93 6.03 -37.11
CA CYS A 397 -2.84 5.07 -37.28
C CYS A 397 -3.11 4.11 -38.46
N GLN A 398 -4.36 3.62 -38.58
CA GLN A 398 -4.76 2.76 -39.68
C GLN A 398 -4.61 3.44 -41.07
N LYS A 399 -4.80 4.77 -41.12
CA LYS A 399 -4.59 5.53 -42.36
C LYS A 399 -3.10 5.81 -42.63
N LEU A 400 -2.31 5.92 -41.57
CA LEU A 400 -0.87 6.15 -41.67
C LEU A 400 -0.10 4.88 -42.06
N ALA A 401 -0.57 3.70 -41.65
CA ALA A 401 0.13 2.44 -41.85
C ALA A 401 0.61 2.22 -43.32
N PRO A 402 -0.21 2.39 -44.35
CA PRO A 402 0.26 2.20 -45.77
C PRO A 402 1.34 3.23 -46.16
N VAL A 403 1.27 4.46 -45.64
CA VAL A 403 2.29 5.50 -45.89
C VAL A 403 3.60 5.16 -45.17
N TRP A 404 3.49 4.55 -43.99
CA TRP A 404 4.63 4.12 -43.19
C TRP A 404 5.39 2.98 -43.85
N GLU A 405 4.67 1.99 -44.42
CA GLU A 405 5.27 0.90 -45.19
C GLU A 405 5.96 1.42 -46.46
N GLU A 406 5.30 2.35 -47.24
CA GLU A 406 5.91 2.99 -48.38
C GLU A 406 7.18 3.76 -48.02
N LEU A 407 7.18 4.44 -46.89
CA LEU A 407 8.36 5.14 -46.37
C LEU A 407 9.47 4.13 -46.05
N GLY A 408 9.14 3.02 -45.43
CA GLY A 408 10.08 1.94 -45.09
C GLY A 408 10.77 1.37 -46.35
N ASP A 409 9.99 1.12 -47.42
CA ASP A 409 10.53 0.67 -48.70
C ASP A 409 11.47 1.69 -49.36
N LYS A 410 11.12 2.97 -49.28
CA LYS A 410 11.97 4.06 -49.80
C LYS A 410 13.27 4.20 -49.03
N VAL A 411 13.20 4.17 -47.69
CA VAL A 411 14.39 4.27 -46.87
C VAL A 411 15.31 3.08 -47.09
N ARG A 412 14.80 1.87 -47.15
CA ARG A 412 15.57 0.66 -47.44
C ARG A 412 16.29 0.71 -48.80
N THR A 413 15.67 1.36 -49.79
CA THR A 413 16.25 1.47 -51.14
C THR A 413 17.16 2.66 -51.37
N SER A 414 16.99 3.75 -50.59
CA SER A 414 17.66 5.02 -50.82
C SER A 414 18.80 5.33 -49.81
N CYS A 415 18.73 4.77 -48.59
CA CYS A 415 19.71 5.01 -47.55
C CYS A 415 20.40 3.69 -47.20
N SER A 416 21.73 3.66 -47.34
CA SER A 416 22.53 2.56 -46.85
C SER A 416 22.32 2.41 -45.33
N GLU A 417 21.65 1.38 -44.89
CA GLU A 417 21.53 0.80 -43.55
C GLU A 417 21.51 1.74 -42.32
N GLU A 418 21.44 3.08 -42.50
CA GLU A 418 21.60 4.07 -41.39
C GLU A 418 20.30 4.39 -40.64
N VAL A 419 19.14 4.13 -41.23
CA VAL A 419 17.82 4.43 -40.62
C VAL A 419 16.94 3.19 -40.55
N ALA A 420 16.41 2.90 -39.38
CA ALA A 420 15.42 1.83 -39.16
C ALA A 420 14.04 2.41 -38.90
N LEU A 421 13.01 1.86 -39.56
CA LEU A 421 11.61 2.16 -39.23
C LEU A 421 11.01 1.04 -38.39
N SER A 422 10.25 1.42 -37.38
CA SER A 422 9.62 0.44 -36.50
C SER A 422 8.20 0.85 -36.09
N TYR A 423 7.35 -0.15 -35.87
CA TYR A 423 6.06 -0.02 -35.21
C TYR A 423 6.15 -0.46 -33.76
N VAL A 424 5.47 0.26 -32.87
CA VAL A 424 5.23 -0.16 -31.49
C VAL A 424 3.74 -0.14 -31.21
N ASP A 425 3.15 -1.31 -30.93
CA ASP A 425 1.74 -1.43 -30.55
C ASP A 425 1.55 -1.05 -29.09
N LEU A 426 0.81 0.02 -28.84
CA LEU A 426 0.43 0.49 -27.51
C LEU A 426 -0.83 -0.23 -27.01
N LYS A 427 -0.88 -1.55 -27.04
CA LYS A 427 -1.94 -2.30 -26.36
C LYS A 427 -1.80 -2.12 -24.86
N ILE A 428 -2.68 -1.31 -24.29
CA ILE A 428 -2.87 -1.30 -22.83
C ILE A 428 -3.60 -2.60 -22.48
N SER A 429 -2.85 -3.58 -22.05
CA SER A 429 -3.39 -4.86 -21.58
C SER A 429 -4.35 -4.59 -20.40
N GLY A 430 -5.65 -4.89 -20.62
CA GLY A 430 -6.64 -4.90 -19.54
C GLY A 430 -7.85 -3.99 -19.69
N GLN A 431 -8.25 -3.58 -20.90
CA GLN A 431 -9.56 -2.97 -21.09
C GLN A 431 -10.30 -3.63 -22.25
N SER A 432 -11.33 -4.43 -21.89
CA SER A 432 -12.37 -4.81 -22.83
C SER A 432 -13.01 -3.55 -23.41
N SER A 433 -13.31 -3.57 -24.70
CA SER A 433 -13.93 -2.51 -25.47
C SER A 433 -15.34 -2.19 -24.97
N ALA A 434 -15.46 -1.40 -23.93
CA ALA A 434 -16.71 -0.75 -23.52
C ALA A 434 -16.36 0.61 -22.89
N GLY A 435 -16.47 1.64 -23.68
CA GLY A 435 -16.72 3.02 -23.31
C GLY A 435 -15.72 3.71 -22.41
N ARG A 436 -14.77 4.49 -23.01
CA ARG A 436 -14.22 5.67 -22.32
C ARG A 436 -13.95 6.82 -23.30
N GLU A 437 -14.60 7.93 -22.98
CA GLU A 437 -14.34 9.25 -23.54
C GLU A 437 -12.93 9.75 -23.19
N HIS A 438 -12.40 10.61 -24.03
CA HIS A 438 -11.08 11.22 -24.01
C HIS A 438 -10.67 11.79 -22.64
N GLN A 439 -9.55 11.33 -22.11
CA GLN A 439 -8.68 12.15 -21.28
C GLN A 439 -7.30 12.20 -21.93
N GLY A 440 -6.91 13.38 -22.38
CA GLY A 440 -5.63 13.63 -23.02
C GLY A 440 -4.47 13.46 -22.03
N ILE A 441 -3.46 12.72 -22.45
CA ILE A 441 -2.17 12.65 -21.76
C ILE A 441 -1.39 13.88 -22.25
N GLY A 442 -1.16 14.82 -21.34
CA GLY A 442 -0.22 15.92 -21.58
C GLY A 442 1.22 15.37 -21.58
N VAL A 443 1.89 15.59 -22.71
CA VAL A 443 3.35 15.42 -22.80
C VAL A 443 3.94 16.75 -22.31
N GLU A 444 4.62 16.75 -21.18
CA GLU A 444 5.45 17.91 -20.78
C GLU A 444 6.78 17.85 -21.53
N ASP A 445 7.01 18.88 -22.33
CA ASP A 445 8.27 19.16 -22.98
C ASP A 445 9.36 19.47 -21.93
N HIS A 446 10.41 18.67 -21.91
CA HIS A 446 11.70 19.10 -21.37
C HIS A 446 12.76 19.04 -22.51
N MET A 447 13.04 20.22 -23.04
CA MET A 447 14.34 20.50 -23.68
C MET A 447 15.40 20.74 -22.63
#